data_105aeea83301cea9d3cdfdebe5a49710
#
_entry.id   105aeea83301cea9d3cdfdebe5a49710
#
_cell.length_a   1.000
_cell.length_b   1.000
_cell.length_c   1.000
_cell.angle_alpha   90.00
_cell.angle_beta   90.00
_cell.angle_gamma   90.00
#
_symmetry.space_group_name_H-M   'P 1'
#
loop_
_entity.id
_entity.type
_entity.pdbx_description
1 polymer ?
#
loop_
_entity_poly.entity_id
_entity_poly.type
_entity_poly.pdbx_seq_one_letter_code
_entity_poly.pdbx_strand_id
1 'polypeptide(L)'
;MADSQVFGERVRELRKERGLTQRGLAQTIGIDFTYLSKIETGALTPPSEAAIERLAKALGTDFETLLGVARKVPSDLGRTLASAPVEASVLVRRLKTLSPEQLRKMLAIAK
;
A
#
# COMPACT_ATOMS: atom_id res chain seq x y z
N MET A 1 -4.50 -10.76 13.48
CA MET A 1 -3.13 -10.68 12.96
C MET A 1 -2.64 -9.24 12.96
N ALA A 2 -1.38 -9.04 13.23
CA ALA A 2 -0.79 -7.71 13.15
C ALA A 2 -0.73 -7.24 11.69
N ASP A 3 -0.90 -5.93 11.48
CA ASP A 3 -0.84 -5.34 10.14
C ASP A 3 0.48 -5.62 9.43
N SER A 4 1.59 -5.65 10.20
CA SER A 4 2.92 -5.97 9.66
C SER A 4 2.99 -7.37 9.08
N GLN A 5 2.32 -8.34 9.72
CA GLN A 5 2.28 -9.72 9.21
C GLN A 5 1.46 -9.81 7.94
N VAL A 6 0.32 -9.13 7.89
CA VAL A 6 -0.55 -9.12 6.70
C VAL A 6 0.21 -8.54 5.51
N PHE A 7 0.88 -7.41 5.71
CA PHE A 7 1.68 -6.77 4.67
C PHE A 7 2.82 -7.68 4.20
N GLY A 8 3.56 -8.25 5.15
CA GLY A 8 4.70 -9.12 4.84
C GLY A 8 4.30 -10.36 4.07
N GLU A 9 3.21 -11.00 4.48
CA GLU A 9 2.68 -12.17 3.78
C GLU A 9 2.27 -11.83 2.36
N ARG A 10 1.65 -10.68 2.16
CA ARG A 10 1.23 -10.25 0.82
C ARG A 10 2.43 -10.00 -0.09
N VAL A 11 3.45 -9.33 0.44
CA VAL A 11 4.69 -9.11 -0.31
C VAL A 11 5.32 -10.45 -0.71
N ARG A 12 5.38 -11.39 0.22
CA ARG A 12 5.93 -12.72 -0.05
C ARG A 12 5.14 -13.47 -1.12
N GLU A 13 3.81 -13.45 -1.03
CA GLU A 13 2.94 -14.08 -2.03
C GLU A 13 3.18 -13.51 -3.42
N LEU A 14 3.17 -12.19 -3.54
CA LEU A 14 3.39 -11.51 -4.81
C LEU A 14 4.78 -11.82 -5.37
N ARG A 15 5.79 -11.84 -4.50
CA ARG A 15 7.16 -12.18 -4.89
C ARG A 15 7.23 -13.59 -5.48
N LYS A 16 6.63 -14.56 -4.81
CA LYS A 16 6.62 -15.94 -5.26
C LYS A 16 5.86 -16.13 -6.57
N GLU A 17 4.72 -15.45 -6.70
CA GLU A 17 3.93 -15.47 -7.93
C GLU A 17 4.74 -14.97 -9.13
N ARG A 18 5.66 -14.04 -8.90
CA ARG A 18 6.53 -13.49 -9.93
C ARG A 18 7.82 -14.31 -10.13
N GLY A 19 7.99 -15.36 -9.34
CA GLY A 19 9.20 -16.19 -9.42
C GLY A 19 10.47 -15.49 -8.95
N LEU A 20 10.33 -14.48 -8.10
CA LEU A 20 11.47 -13.71 -7.61
C LEU A 20 12.00 -14.28 -6.29
N THR A 21 13.34 -14.25 -6.13
CA THR A 21 13.97 -14.55 -4.86
C THR A 21 13.96 -13.31 -3.97
N GLN A 22 14.11 -13.50 -2.65
CA GLN A 22 14.25 -12.36 -1.74
C GLN A 22 15.45 -11.50 -2.11
N ARG A 23 16.58 -12.12 -2.44
CA ARG A 23 17.78 -11.38 -2.84
C ARG A 23 17.56 -10.58 -4.11
N GLY A 24 16.92 -11.18 -5.09
CA GLY A 24 16.63 -10.52 -6.36
C GLY A 24 15.70 -9.32 -6.17
N LEU A 25 14.63 -9.49 -5.40
CA LEU A 25 13.71 -8.40 -5.13
C LEU A 25 14.40 -7.27 -4.34
N ALA A 26 15.15 -7.62 -3.30
CA ALA A 26 15.87 -6.63 -2.49
C ALA A 26 16.83 -5.81 -3.36
N GLN A 27 17.56 -6.47 -4.24
CA GLN A 27 18.49 -5.81 -5.16
C GLN A 27 17.74 -4.87 -6.11
N THR A 28 16.62 -5.33 -6.66
CA THR A 28 15.83 -4.54 -7.61
C THR A 28 15.31 -3.24 -6.98
N ILE A 29 14.86 -3.30 -5.73
CA ILE A 29 14.29 -2.13 -5.06
C ILE A 29 15.30 -1.36 -4.21
N GLY A 30 16.55 -1.82 -4.16
CA GLY A 30 17.63 -1.10 -3.49
C GLY A 30 17.59 -1.15 -1.97
N ILE A 31 17.15 -2.27 -1.40
CA ILE A 31 17.17 -2.46 0.06
C ILE A 31 18.01 -3.69 0.43
N ASP A 32 18.37 -3.76 1.69
CA ASP A 32 19.13 -4.90 2.20
C ASP A 32 18.25 -6.15 2.25
N PHE A 33 18.83 -7.29 1.89
CA PHE A 33 18.16 -8.59 1.93
C PHE A 33 17.59 -8.92 3.31
N THR A 34 18.36 -8.65 4.36
CA THR A 34 17.92 -8.93 5.74
C THR A 34 16.71 -8.08 6.10
N TYR A 35 16.69 -6.83 5.64
CA TYR A 35 15.57 -5.92 5.86
C TYR A 35 14.30 -6.46 5.18
N LEU A 36 14.41 -6.87 3.92
CA LEU A 36 13.27 -7.44 3.19
C LEU A 36 12.76 -8.71 3.88
N SER A 37 13.66 -9.57 4.33
CA SER A 37 13.29 -10.78 5.06
C SER A 37 12.47 -10.47 6.30
N LYS A 38 12.87 -9.46 7.06
CA LYS A 38 12.13 -9.04 8.26
C LYS A 38 10.78 -8.43 7.93
N ILE A 39 10.67 -7.72 6.82
CA ILE A 39 9.38 -7.20 6.34
C ILE A 39 8.45 -8.37 6.03
N GLU A 40 8.92 -9.37 5.30
CA GLU A 40 8.10 -10.51 4.88
C GLU A 40 7.63 -11.36 6.07
N THR A 41 8.41 -11.45 7.12
CA THR A 41 8.02 -12.20 8.33
C THR A 41 7.13 -11.39 9.27
N GLY A 42 6.99 -10.09 9.05
CA GLY A 42 6.24 -9.21 9.93
C GLY A 42 7.03 -8.77 11.16
N ALA A 43 8.35 -9.05 11.21
CA ALA A 43 9.20 -8.64 12.31
C ALA A 43 9.40 -7.13 12.39
N LEU A 44 9.24 -6.44 11.27
CA LEU A 44 9.32 -4.98 11.17
C LEU A 44 8.02 -4.44 10.62
N THR A 45 7.72 -3.18 10.95
CA THR A 45 6.58 -2.46 10.37
C THR A 45 6.77 -2.30 8.87
N PRO A 46 5.68 -2.08 8.11
CA PRO A 46 5.81 -1.82 6.68
C PRO A 46 6.77 -0.66 6.41
N PRO A 47 7.51 -0.70 5.30
CA PRO A 47 8.51 0.32 5.01
C PRO A 47 7.89 1.64 4.60
N SER A 48 8.73 2.61 4.25
CA SER A 48 8.29 3.93 3.80
C SER A 48 7.41 3.85 2.57
N GLU A 49 6.64 4.90 2.34
CA GLU A 49 5.80 5.03 1.14
C GLU A 49 6.63 4.86 -0.14
N ALA A 50 7.82 5.47 -0.19
CA ALA A 50 8.71 5.35 -1.34
C ALA A 50 9.15 3.90 -1.59
N ALA A 51 9.44 3.17 -0.53
CA ALA A 51 9.82 1.75 -0.65
C ALA A 51 8.63 0.91 -1.10
N ILE A 52 7.42 1.20 -0.60
CA ILE A 52 6.20 0.51 -1.03
C ILE A 52 5.94 0.76 -2.51
N GLU A 53 6.20 1.97 -3.00
CA GLU A 53 6.06 2.28 -4.43
C GLU A 53 7.02 1.43 -5.27
N ARG A 54 8.28 1.31 -4.84
CA ARG A 54 9.24 0.46 -5.55
C ARG A 54 8.87 -1.02 -5.49
N LEU A 55 8.36 -1.47 -4.35
CA LEU A 55 7.85 -2.84 -4.21
C LEU A 55 6.69 -3.10 -5.16
N ALA A 56 5.73 -2.19 -5.22
CA ALA A 56 4.56 -2.33 -6.09
C ALA A 56 4.98 -2.47 -7.56
N LYS A 57 5.91 -1.64 -8.00
CA LYS A 57 6.46 -1.72 -9.36
C LYS A 57 7.12 -3.07 -9.63
N ALA A 58 8.00 -3.51 -8.74
CA ALA A 58 8.74 -4.75 -8.91
C ALA A 58 7.82 -5.97 -8.85
N LEU A 59 6.76 -5.90 -8.06
CA LEU A 59 5.81 -6.99 -7.87
C LEU A 59 4.64 -6.95 -8.86
N GLY A 60 4.54 -5.92 -9.69
CA GLY A 60 3.49 -5.80 -10.69
C GLY A 60 2.10 -5.58 -10.11
N THR A 61 2.01 -4.90 -8.98
CA THR A 61 0.74 -4.56 -8.34
C THR A 61 0.60 -3.04 -8.24
N ASP A 62 -0.63 -2.58 -8.00
CA ASP A 62 -0.90 -1.15 -7.86
C ASP A 62 -0.32 -0.61 -6.55
N PHE A 63 0.27 0.57 -6.64
CA PHE A 63 0.81 1.25 -5.47
C PHE A 63 -0.27 1.44 -4.38
N GLU A 64 -1.44 1.94 -4.78
CA GLU A 64 -2.54 2.21 -3.85
C GLU A 64 -3.02 0.93 -3.16
N THR A 65 -3.07 -0.17 -3.89
CA THR A 65 -3.45 -1.46 -3.32
C THR A 65 -2.46 -1.91 -2.25
N LEU A 66 -1.17 -1.85 -2.57
CA LEU A 66 -0.14 -2.28 -1.62
C LEU A 66 -0.04 -1.33 -0.42
N LEU A 67 -0.22 -0.03 -0.66
CA LEU A 67 -0.24 0.97 0.40
C LEU A 67 -1.40 0.70 1.37
N GLY A 68 -2.57 0.35 0.83
CA GLY A 68 -3.74 -0.01 1.64
C GLY A 68 -3.52 -1.26 2.48
N VAL A 69 -2.79 -2.25 1.96
CA VAL A 69 -2.43 -3.44 2.73
C VAL A 69 -1.53 -3.06 3.91
N ALA A 70 -0.70 -2.04 3.75
CA ALA A 70 0.14 -1.50 4.82
C ALA A 70 -0.65 -0.60 5.79
N ARG A 71 -1.93 -0.40 5.56
CA ARG A 71 -2.79 0.50 6.35
C ARG A 71 -2.29 1.94 6.32
N LYS A 72 -1.83 2.37 5.16
CA LYS A 72 -1.32 3.73 4.95
C LYS A 72 -2.12 4.44 3.88
N VAL A 73 -2.07 5.77 3.90
CA VAL A 73 -2.61 6.62 2.85
C VAL A 73 -1.46 7.44 2.26
N PRO A 74 -1.60 7.94 1.01
CA PRO A 74 -0.55 8.77 0.41
C PRO A 74 -0.22 9.98 1.30
N SER A 75 1.05 10.32 1.37
CA SER A 75 1.53 11.42 2.23
C SER A 75 1.00 12.78 1.81
N ASP A 76 0.59 12.95 0.55
CA ASP A 76 0.03 14.20 0.03
C ASP A 76 -1.50 14.30 0.20
N LEU A 77 -2.12 13.33 0.86
CA LEU A 77 -3.58 13.28 1.01
C LEU A 77 -4.13 14.58 1.64
N GLY A 78 -3.51 15.05 2.72
CA GLY A 78 -3.95 16.26 3.39
C GLY A 78 -3.91 17.48 2.49
N ARG A 79 -2.85 17.61 1.71
CA ARG A 79 -2.69 18.73 0.77
C ARG A 79 -3.74 18.65 -0.34
N THR A 80 -3.95 17.46 -0.88
CA THR A 80 -4.96 17.24 -1.93
C THR A 80 -6.35 17.59 -1.42
N LEU A 81 -6.71 17.16 -0.21
CA LEU A 81 -8.00 17.47 0.39
C LEU A 81 -8.16 18.97 0.67
N ALA A 82 -7.07 19.65 1.03
CA ALA A 82 -7.08 21.06 1.33
C ALA A 82 -7.35 21.94 0.09
N SER A 83 -7.22 21.41 -1.11
CA SER A 83 -7.52 22.15 -2.34
C SER A 83 -9.03 22.40 -2.52
N ALA A 84 -9.88 21.62 -1.83
CA ALA A 84 -11.34 21.82 -1.81
C ALA A 84 -11.84 21.48 -0.40
N PRO A 85 -11.55 22.35 0.58
CA PRO A 85 -11.70 21.99 1.99
C PRO A 85 -13.14 21.72 2.44
N VAL A 86 -14.13 22.41 1.86
CA VAL A 86 -15.54 22.18 2.21
C VAL A 86 -15.99 20.81 1.70
N GLU A 87 -15.77 20.56 0.42
CA GLU A 87 -16.16 19.30 -0.23
C GLU A 87 -15.40 18.13 0.37
N ALA A 88 -14.11 18.31 0.66
CA ALA A 88 -13.28 17.28 1.30
C ALA A 88 -13.80 16.91 2.68
N SER A 89 -14.20 17.90 3.48
CA SER A 89 -14.72 17.65 4.81
C SER A 89 -16.01 16.84 4.78
N VAL A 90 -16.89 17.15 3.84
CA VAL A 90 -18.14 16.41 3.64
C VAL A 90 -17.84 14.98 3.17
N LEU A 91 -16.93 14.84 2.20
CA LEU A 91 -16.55 13.54 1.67
C LEU A 91 -15.95 12.64 2.75
N VAL A 92 -14.99 13.13 3.51
CA VAL A 92 -14.36 12.38 4.59
C VAL A 92 -15.39 11.90 5.61
N ARG A 93 -16.33 12.78 5.96
CA ARG A 93 -17.38 12.40 6.89
C ARG A 93 -18.27 11.28 6.34
N ARG A 94 -18.57 11.33 5.06
CA ARG A 94 -19.41 10.32 4.41
C ARG A 94 -18.68 9.00 4.20
N LEU A 95 -17.35 9.02 4.03
CA LEU A 95 -16.57 7.80 3.90
C LEU A 95 -16.78 6.83 5.06
N LYS A 96 -17.04 7.35 6.26
CA LYS A 96 -17.28 6.53 7.45
C LYS A 96 -18.55 5.69 7.35
N THR A 97 -19.49 6.11 6.52
CA THR A 97 -20.80 5.47 6.41
C THR A 97 -20.96 4.65 5.12
N LEU A 98 -19.99 4.74 4.21
CA LEU A 98 -20.05 4.04 2.92
C LEU A 98 -19.49 2.63 3.03
N SER A 99 -20.18 1.68 2.38
CA SER A 99 -19.67 0.32 2.26
C SER A 99 -18.55 0.27 1.21
N PRO A 100 -17.70 -0.77 1.23
CA PRO A 100 -16.70 -0.96 0.17
C PRO A 100 -17.30 -1.00 -1.23
N GLU A 101 -18.50 -1.55 -1.38
CA GLU A 101 -19.20 -1.59 -2.67
C GLU A 101 -19.56 -0.18 -3.13
N GLN A 102 -20.10 0.64 -2.25
CA GLN A 102 -20.43 2.03 -2.56
C GLN A 102 -19.18 2.83 -2.93
N LEU A 103 -18.08 2.60 -2.22
CA LEU A 103 -16.79 3.25 -2.54
C LEU A 103 -16.31 2.86 -3.94
N ARG A 104 -16.42 1.60 -4.32
CA ARG A 104 -16.04 1.15 -5.66
C ARG A 104 -16.90 1.79 -6.74
N LYS A 105 -18.18 1.97 -6.49
CA LYS A 105 -19.09 2.67 -7.42
C LYS A 105 -18.69 4.12 -7.59
N MET A 106 -18.34 4.78 -6.50
CA MET A 106 -17.86 6.17 -6.56
C MET A 106 -16.56 6.29 -7.36
N LEU A 107 -15.63 5.35 -7.17
CA LEU A 107 -14.38 5.32 -7.92
C LEU A 107 -14.61 5.18 -9.42
N ALA A 108 -15.60 4.39 -9.82
CA ALA A 108 -15.96 4.22 -11.23
C ALA A 108 -16.46 5.53 -11.83
N ILE A 109 -17.18 6.34 -11.07
CA ILE A 109 -17.69 7.64 -11.52
C ILE A 109 -16.55 8.66 -11.61
N ALA A 110 -15.58 8.58 -10.70
CA ALA A 110 -14.51 9.57 -10.59
C ALA A 110 -13.42 9.44 -11.67
N LYS A 111 -13.44 8.41 -12.49
CA LYS A 111 -12.46 8.22 -13.56
C LYS A 111 -12.51 9.30 -14.62
#